data_db2cb99aa5de55b35874027ea309e0e1
#
_entry.id   db2cb99aa5de55b35874027ea309e0e1
#
_cell.length_a   1.000
_cell.length_b   1.000
_cell.length_c   1.000
_cell.angle_alpha   90.00
_cell.angle_beta   90.00
_cell.angle_gamma   90.00
#
_symmetry.space_group_name_H-M   'P 1'
#
loop_
_entity.id
_entity.type
_entity.pdbx_description
1 polymer ?
#
loop_
_entity_poly.entity_id
_entity_poly.type
_entity_poly.pdbx_seq_one_letter_code
_entity_poly.pdbx_strand_id
1 'polypeptide(L)'
;MQRAVRNPGIEPRRRTYLIPAMALVVLAPGALTRAAAPAALAAAADALREDVLELNVNEQASGDMLVVLRDGGEGYWLEENDFARLRLRLPGGEPRDIDGRRYWPLGAIAGARLRLDESRQQLVVQVPAAAFLPARLSAPGRQAGTPGMADPGVFLNYQLSGQRVGNTTLAGGYAELGFFGRFGVLTSTQVARATDGQARQLRLDTTYTHDFTDRLQTLNLGDSVSDPGSWGNALRYGGLRFARNFGIRPDLVTTPLLSASGNAVVPSSVDVFVNNQRVLTQQVLPGPFTIDNLPSVTGAGDVRVLVRDALGREQTLTQSFYSGPSLLAQGLNQYAFNLGRVRENYAFTSFDYGAWLGSATLRRGLSDTLTLEGHAEYEGTQARALGLNLAARLASLGIGSLTLARGGDGQASGWLGGVTFERRGQRGSVAFSTTYAADGFRQAGDLALSGTHPKLRAVAQAGLYLGRAGTLSAAYAYRTYRDEPAAQTFSLSQSMRVGASGFLNLTVSHSTGPFASTS
;
A
#
# COMPACT_ATOMS: atom_id res chain seq x y z
N MET A 1 -7.11 28.80 45.37
CA MET A 1 -8.56 29.00 45.15
C MET A 1 -9.03 27.85 44.25
N GLN A 2 -9.55 26.82 44.90
CA GLN A 2 -10.14 25.62 44.27
C GLN A 2 -11.57 25.94 43.81
N ARG A 3 -11.93 25.57 42.62
CA ARG A 3 -13.35 25.39 42.24
C ARG A 3 -13.57 23.96 41.73
N ALA A 4 -14.28 23.23 42.53
CA ALA A 4 -14.81 21.90 42.22
C ALA A 4 -15.96 22.00 41.22
N VAL A 5 -15.95 21.14 40.20
CA VAL A 5 -17.09 20.89 39.31
C VAL A 5 -17.76 19.58 39.72
N ARG A 6 -19.03 19.70 40.06
CA ARG A 6 -19.94 18.60 40.46
C ARG A 6 -20.34 17.77 39.25
N ASN A 7 -20.32 16.47 39.49
CA ASN A 7 -20.86 15.43 38.61
C ASN A 7 -22.32 15.14 39.05
N PRO A 8 -23.30 15.05 38.18
CA PRO A 8 -24.67 14.61 38.54
C PRO A 8 -24.76 13.07 38.49
N GLY A 9 -25.30 12.53 39.58
CA GLY A 9 -25.48 11.10 39.80
C GLY A 9 -26.58 10.48 38.94
N ILE A 10 -26.37 9.21 38.68
CA ILE A 10 -27.35 8.29 38.07
C ILE A 10 -27.90 7.41 39.17
N GLU A 11 -29.21 7.53 39.45
CA GLU A 11 -29.95 6.69 40.37
C GLU A 11 -30.21 5.29 39.78
N PRO A 12 -30.16 4.21 40.58
CA PRO A 12 -30.53 2.88 40.14
C PRO A 12 -32.02 2.63 40.35
N ARG A 13 -32.75 2.35 39.29
CA ARG A 13 -34.15 1.87 39.34
C ARG A 13 -34.19 0.45 39.89
N ARG A 14 -34.77 0.30 41.06
CA ARG A 14 -35.21 -0.97 41.66
C ARG A 14 -36.39 -1.53 40.86
N ARG A 15 -36.30 -2.76 40.35
CA ARG A 15 -37.43 -3.56 39.87
C ARG A 15 -37.85 -4.53 40.98
N THR A 16 -39.09 -4.35 41.42
CA THR A 16 -39.82 -5.17 42.38
C THR A 16 -40.27 -6.45 41.70
N TYR A 17 -39.94 -7.58 42.27
CA TYR A 17 -40.49 -8.88 41.86
C TYR A 17 -41.79 -9.13 42.59
N LEU A 18 -42.90 -9.38 41.88
CA LEU A 18 -44.16 -9.89 42.37
C LEU A 18 -44.20 -11.40 42.11
N ILE A 19 -44.34 -12.15 43.18
CA ILE A 19 -44.63 -13.58 43.18
C ILE A 19 -46.15 -13.72 43.23
N PRO A 20 -46.82 -14.51 42.35
CA PRO A 20 -48.18 -14.96 42.63
C PRO A 20 -48.20 -16.40 43.12
N ALA A 21 -49.10 -16.56 44.07
CA ALA A 21 -49.36 -17.69 44.91
C ALA A 21 -49.90 -18.93 44.19
N MET A 22 -49.53 -20.05 44.75
CA MET A 22 -50.04 -21.39 44.53
C MET A 22 -51.54 -21.47 44.85
N ALA A 23 -52.37 -22.00 43.91
CA ALA A 23 -53.72 -22.47 44.21
C ALA A 23 -53.82 -23.98 43.97
N LEU A 24 -54.12 -24.66 45.07
CA LEU A 24 -54.39 -26.07 45.16
C LEU A 24 -55.87 -26.34 44.73
N VAL A 25 -56.11 -27.25 43.80
CA VAL A 25 -57.45 -27.75 43.51
C VAL A 25 -57.46 -29.28 43.53
N VAL A 26 -58.45 -29.75 44.26
CA VAL A 26 -58.79 -31.10 44.71
C VAL A 26 -59.27 -31.99 43.58
N LEU A 27 -58.92 -33.28 43.66
CA LEU A 27 -59.42 -34.40 42.86
C LEU A 27 -60.94 -34.71 43.08
N ALA A 28 -61.63 -35.08 42.00
CA ALA A 28 -62.70 -36.00 42.04
C ALA A 28 -62.66 -36.98 40.83
N PRO A 29 -63.01 -38.26 41.03
CA PRO A 29 -62.79 -39.30 40.03
C PRO A 29 -64.07 -39.60 39.21
N GLY A 30 -63.88 -40.02 37.99
CA GLY A 30 -65.03 -40.64 37.25
C GLY A 30 -64.86 -40.81 35.77
N ALA A 31 -64.88 -42.07 35.38
CA ALA A 31 -65.25 -42.63 34.09
C ALA A 31 -64.18 -43.01 33.08
N LEU A 32 -63.91 -44.30 33.08
CA LEU A 32 -63.36 -45.08 31.99
C LEU A 32 -64.17 -44.94 30.69
N THR A 33 -63.50 -44.51 29.60
CA THR A 33 -63.91 -44.96 28.26
C THR A 33 -62.67 -45.31 27.45
N ARG A 34 -62.76 -46.40 26.76
CA ARG A 34 -61.80 -47.25 26.11
C ARG A 34 -61.53 -46.77 24.67
N ALA A 35 -60.30 -46.92 24.22
CA ALA A 35 -59.80 -47.02 22.86
C ALA A 35 -59.66 -45.75 22.01
N ALA A 36 -58.40 -45.28 21.92
CA ALA A 36 -57.82 -44.87 20.68
C ALA A 36 -56.31 -44.76 20.88
N ALA A 37 -55.60 -45.82 20.65
CA ALA A 37 -54.17 -45.77 20.27
C ALA A 37 -54.09 -46.46 18.90
N PRO A 38 -53.73 -45.71 17.86
CA PRO A 38 -52.31 -45.57 17.46
C PRO A 38 -51.95 -44.20 16.86
N ALA A 39 -52.65 -43.12 17.11
CA ALA A 39 -52.30 -41.80 16.57
C ALA A 39 -51.24 -41.03 17.42
N ALA A 40 -51.07 -41.42 18.68
CA ALA A 40 -50.15 -40.74 19.59
C ALA A 40 -48.68 -41.14 19.40
N LEU A 41 -48.35 -42.30 18.78
CA LEU A 41 -46.97 -42.68 18.46
C LEU A 41 -46.41 -41.99 17.22
N ALA A 42 -47.25 -41.58 16.28
CA ALA A 42 -46.81 -40.84 15.10
C ALA A 42 -46.61 -39.33 15.38
N ALA A 43 -47.33 -38.76 16.36
CA ALA A 43 -47.18 -37.36 16.78
C ALA A 43 -45.98 -37.15 17.72
N ALA A 44 -45.47 -38.21 18.37
CA ALA A 44 -44.27 -38.12 19.22
C ALA A 44 -42.96 -38.14 18.41
N ALA A 45 -43.00 -38.56 17.12
CA ALA A 45 -41.82 -38.58 16.25
C ALA A 45 -41.46 -37.20 15.67
N ASP A 46 -42.37 -36.22 15.78
CA ASP A 46 -42.15 -34.86 15.25
C ASP A 46 -42.00 -33.78 16.35
N ALA A 47 -41.95 -34.19 17.61
CA ALA A 47 -41.72 -33.32 18.74
C ALA A 47 -40.23 -32.99 18.86
N LEU A 48 -39.88 -31.76 18.54
CA LEU A 48 -38.53 -31.23 18.79
C LEU A 48 -38.28 -31.20 20.30
N ARG A 49 -37.19 -31.79 20.72
CA ARG A 49 -36.71 -31.79 22.11
C ARG A 49 -35.58 -30.77 22.25
N GLU A 50 -35.65 -29.96 23.27
CA GLU A 50 -34.56 -29.06 23.64
C GLU A 50 -33.52 -29.82 24.47
N ASP A 51 -32.28 -29.90 23.97
CA ASP A 51 -31.11 -30.41 24.67
C ASP A 51 -30.16 -29.25 24.89
N VAL A 52 -29.57 -29.16 26.09
CA VAL A 52 -28.52 -28.17 26.41
C VAL A 52 -27.17 -28.86 26.30
N LEU A 53 -26.41 -28.53 25.23
CA LEU A 53 -25.19 -29.23 24.86
C LEU A 53 -24.03 -28.24 24.65
N GLU A 54 -22.82 -28.66 25.00
CA GLU A 54 -21.62 -28.00 24.52
C GLU A 54 -21.36 -28.44 23.07
N LEU A 55 -21.16 -27.50 22.16
CA LEU A 55 -20.77 -27.83 20.79
C LEU A 55 -19.26 -27.87 20.67
N ASN A 56 -18.74 -28.97 20.12
CA ASN A 56 -17.33 -29.08 19.74
C ASN A 56 -17.25 -29.10 18.21
N VAL A 57 -16.91 -27.98 17.61
CA VAL A 57 -16.85 -27.83 16.16
C VAL A 57 -15.40 -27.92 15.70
N ASN A 58 -15.06 -28.97 14.96
CA ASN A 58 -13.70 -29.23 14.46
C ASN A 58 -12.63 -29.11 15.56
N GLU A 59 -12.82 -29.82 16.68
CA GLU A 59 -11.92 -29.82 17.84
C GLU A 59 -11.86 -28.49 18.64
N GLN A 60 -12.76 -27.56 18.33
CA GLN A 60 -12.92 -26.33 19.09
C GLN A 60 -14.23 -26.39 19.89
N ALA A 61 -14.15 -26.39 21.20
CA ALA A 61 -15.30 -26.27 22.09
C ALA A 61 -15.94 -24.87 21.97
N SER A 62 -17.27 -24.81 22.04
CA SER A 62 -18.00 -23.54 22.05
C SER A 62 -17.70 -22.69 23.28
N GLY A 63 -17.26 -23.32 24.36
CA GLY A 63 -17.02 -22.68 25.66
C GLY A 63 -18.29 -22.38 26.45
N ASP A 64 -19.45 -22.45 25.83
CA ASP A 64 -20.76 -22.23 26.41
C ASP A 64 -21.68 -23.41 26.08
N MET A 65 -22.64 -23.69 26.99
CA MET A 65 -23.74 -24.62 26.73
C MET A 65 -24.78 -23.91 25.85
N LEU A 66 -25.10 -24.53 24.71
CA LEU A 66 -26.07 -24.01 23.75
C LEU A 66 -27.33 -24.84 23.72
N VAL A 67 -28.46 -24.20 23.43
CA VAL A 67 -29.72 -24.89 23.22
C VAL A 67 -29.77 -25.46 21.81
N VAL A 68 -29.81 -26.77 21.71
CA VAL A 68 -29.88 -27.50 20.44
C VAL A 68 -31.21 -28.21 20.38
N LEU A 69 -31.99 -27.99 19.32
CA LEU A 69 -33.20 -28.73 19.13
C LEU A 69 -32.91 -30.05 18.42
N ARG A 70 -33.40 -31.13 18.96
CA ARG A 70 -33.27 -32.49 18.41
C ARG A 70 -34.63 -32.96 17.88
N ASP A 71 -34.68 -33.41 16.65
CA ASP A 71 -35.81 -34.15 16.13
C ASP A 71 -35.66 -35.65 16.44
N GLY A 72 -36.78 -36.39 16.40
CA GLY A 72 -36.77 -37.84 16.70
C GLY A 72 -35.93 -38.71 15.76
N GLY A 73 -35.29 -38.15 14.73
CA GLY A 73 -34.54 -38.82 13.68
C GLY A 73 -33.07 -38.45 13.56
N GLU A 74 -32.38 -38.09 14.65
CA GLU A 74 -30.96 -37.67 14.65
C GLU A 74 -30.66 -36.29 14.02
N GLY A 75 -31.68 -35.49 13.70
CA GLY A 75 -31.51 -34.12 13.24
C GLY A 75 -31.25 -33.16 14.40
N TYR A 76 -30.22 -32.31 14.26
CA TYR A 76 -29.86 -31.27 15.22
C TYR A 76 -30.02 -29.88 14.59
N TRP A 77 -30.75 -29.02 15.30
CA TRP A 77 -31.07 -27.66 14.86
C TRP A 77 -30.47 -26.66 15.83
N LEU A 78 -29.85 -25.63 15.31
CA LEU A 78 -29.17 -24.59 16.10
C LEU A 78 -29.75 -23.21 15.75
N GLU A 79 -29.85 -22.35 16.74
CA GLU A 79 -30.33 -20.98 16.56
C GLU A 79 -29.39 -20.18 15.64
N GLU A 80 -29.97 -19.33 14.80
CA GLU A 80 -29.21 -18.50 13.81
C GLU A 80 -28.09 -17.69 14.46
N ASN A 81 -28.30 -17.12 15.64
CA ASN A 81 -27.30 -16.35 16.36
C ASN A 81 -26.08 -17.19 16.77
N ASP A 82 -26.28 -18.47 17.05
CA ASP A 82 -25.20 -19.37 17.44
C ASP A 82 -24.36 -19.79 16.23
N PHE A 83 -24.92 -19.85 15.02
CA PHE A 83 -24.12 -19.99 13.79
C PHE A 83 -23.10 -18.85 13.66
N ALA A 84 -23.51 -17.61 13.91
CA ALA A 84 -22.62 -16.45 13.86
C ALA A 84 -21.54 -16.51 14.96
N ARG A 85 -21.90 -16.91 16.17
CA ARG A 85 -20.95 -17.11 17.31
C ARG A 85 -19.91 -18.19 17.01
N LEU A 86 -20.32 -19.30 16.41
CA LEU A 86 -19.46 -20.39 15.98
C LEU A 86 -18.76 -20.10 14.63
N ARG A 87 -19.00 -18.94 14.04
CA ARG A 87 -18.49 -18.52 12.73
C ARG A 87 -18.84 -19.49 11.59
N LEU A 88 -19.97 -20.18 11.72
CA LEU A 88 -20.48 -21.05 10.67
C LEU A 88 -21.36 -20.23 9.70
N ARG A 89 -21.32 -20.61 8.44
CA ARG A 89 -22.26 -20.11 7.43
C ARG A 89 -23.60 -20.79 7.63
N LEU A 90 -24.67 -20.05 7.45
CA LEU A 90 -26.00 -20.65 7.44
C LEU A 90 -26.09 -21.69 6.32
N PRO A 91 -26.59 -22.90 6.58
CA PRO A 91 -26.76 -23.91 5.57
C PRO A 91 -27.86 -23.52 4.56
N GLY A 92 -27.88 -24.15 3.41
CA GLY A 92 -28.99 -24.05 2.48
C GLY A 92 -30.26 -24.69 3.04
N GLY A 93 -31.45 -24.20 2.64
CA GLY A 93 -32.73 -24.72 3.07
C GLY A 93 -33.57 -23.65 3.75
N GLU A 94 -34.70 -24.06 4.38
CA GLU A 94 -35.59 -23.18 5.09
C GLU A 94 -35.38 -23.33 6.60
N PRO A 95 -35.30 -22.20 7.36
CA PRO A 95 -35.25 -22.25 8.82
C PRO A 95 -36.61 -22.69 9.38
N ARG A 96 -36.59 -23.27 10.56
CA ARG A 96 -37.81 -23.44 11.39
C ARG A 96 -37.93 -22.24 12.32
N ASP A 97 -39.10 -21.61 12.35
CA ASP A 97 -39.42 -20.56 13.31
C ASP A 97 -40.13 -21.19 14.52
N ILE A 98 -39.53 -21.02 15.71
CA ILE A 98 -40.05 -21.53 16.97
C ILE A 98 -39.95 -20.40 17.98
N ASP A 99 -41.08 -19.95 18.48
CA ASP A 99 -41.22 -18.86 19.45
C ASP A 99 -40.52 -17.57 19.00
N GLY A 100 -40.55 -17.27 17.67
CA GLY A 100 -39.92 -16.09 17.09
C GLY A 100 -38.39 -16.19 16.93
N ARG A 101 -37.82 -17.38 17.07
CA ARG A 101 -36.39 -17.67 16.84
C ARG A 101 -36.23 -18.60 15.65
N ARG A 102 -35.27 -18.30 14.81
CA ARG A 102 -34.97 -19.10 13.62
C ARG A 102 -33.90 -20.15 13.92
N TYR A 103 -34.24 -21.41 13.65
CA TYR A 103 -33.34 -22.55 13.82
C TYR A 103 -33.00 -23.17 12.49
N TRP A 104 -31.72 -23.50 12.30
CA TRP A 104 -31.17 -24.08 11.08
C TRP A 104 -30.65 -25.49 11.34
N PRO A 105 -30.84 -26.46 10.41
CA PRO A 105 -30.38 -27.82 10.61
C PRO A 105 -28.86 -27.93 10.41
N LEU A 106 -28.13 -28.39 11.42
CA LEU A 106 -26.68 -28.62 11.33
C LEU A 106 -26.30 -29.65 10.27
N GLY A 107 -27.16 -30.68 10.07
CA GLY A 107 -26.95 -31.71 9.06
C GLY A 107 -27.08 -31.22 7.61
N ALA A 108 -27.68 -30.05 7.36
CA ALA A 108 -27.74 -29.47 6.02
C ALA A 108 -26.43 -28.76 5.58
N ILE A 109 -25.46 -28.62 6.48
CA ILE A 109 -24.12 -28.17 6.09
C ILE A 109 -23.48 -29.28 5.24
N ALA A 110 -23.13 -28.98 4.00
CA ALA A 110 -22.53 -29.95 3.08
C ALA A 110 -21.27 -30.59 3.69
N GLY A 111 -21.28 -31.92 3.85
CA GLY A 111 -20.15 -32.68 4.42
C GLY A 111 -20.09 -32.66 5.95
N ALA A 112 -21.12 -32.17 6.64
CA ALA A 112 -21.18 -32.24 8.10
C ALA A 112 -21.29 -33.69 8.59
N ARG A 113 -20.61 -33.97 9.70
CA ARG A 113 -20.72 -35.21 10.47
C ARG A 113 -21.02 -34.83 11.91
N LEU A 114 -22.11 -35.34 12.47
CA LEU A 114 -22.60 -35.04 13.78
C LEU A 114 -22.50 -36.29 14.66
N ARG A 115 -22.04 -36.15 15.89
CA ARG A 115 -21.95 -37.23 16.87
C ARG A 115 -22.25 -36.68 18.26
N LEU A 116 -23.28 -37.18 18.89
CA LEU A 116 -23.61 -36.85 20.26
C LEU A 116 -22.78 -37.72 21.24
N ASP A 117 -22.13 -37.08 22.20
CA ASP A 117 -21.54 -37.71 23.37
C ASP A 117 -22.40 -37.36 24.58
N GLU A 118 -23.34 -38.26 24.90
CA GLU A 118 -24.31 -38.06 25.99
C GLU A 118 -23.61 -38.01 27.35
N SER A 119 -22.45 -38.74 27.50
CA SER A 119 -21.74 -38.80 28.75
C SER A 119 -21.09 -37.44 29.12
N ARG A 120 -20.76 -36.64 28.09
CA ARG A 120 -20.15 -35.33 28.24
C ARG A 120 -21.12 -34.19 27.97
N GLN A 121 -22.37 -34.49 27.60
CA GLN A 121 -23.35 -33.50 27.11
C GLN A 121 -22.75 -32.65 25.96
N GLN A 122 -22.04 -33.29 25.04
CA GLN A 122 -21.32 -32.62 23.97
C GLN A 122 -21.77 -33.11 22.60
N LEU A 123 -22.11 -32.18 21.71
CA LEU A 123 -22.35 -32.45 20.29
C LEU A 123 -21.08 -32.17 19.50
N VAL A 124 -20.44 -33.23 19.02
CA VAL A 124 -19.25 -33.11 18.16
C VAL A 124 -19.70 -32.91 16.72
N VAL A 125 -19.31 -31.79 16.14
CA VAL A 125 -19.67 -31.34 14.81
C VAL A 125 -18.40 -31.24 13.97
N GLN A 126 -18.27 -32.08 12.95
CA GLN A 126 -17.17 -32.02 11.98
C GLN A 126 -17.69 -31.44 10.67
N VAL A 127 -17.13 -30.32 10.23
CA VAL A 127 -17.52 -29.61 9.00
C VAL A 127 -16.30 -29.25 8.16
N PRO A 128 -16.42 -29.15 6.82
CA PRO A 128 -15.33 -28.67 5.97
C PRO A 128 -14.97 -27.21 6.33
N ALA A 129 -13.72 -26.82 6.09
CA ALA A 129 -13.27 -25.44 6.31
C ALA A 129 -14.12 -24.40 5.57
N ALA A 130 -14.70 -24.74 4.43
CA ALA A 130 -15.56 -23.86 3.64
C ALA A 130 -16.90 -23.51 4.35
N ALA A 131 -17.30 -24.30 5.36
CA ALA A 131 -18.51 -24.03 6.13
C ALA A 131 -18.35 -22.85 7.11
N PHE A 132 -17.12 -22.43 7.41
CA PHE A 132 -16.86 -21.31 8.29
C PHE A 132 -16.86 -19.97 7.54
N LEU A 133 -17.19 -18.91 8.28
CA LEU A 133 -17.01 -17.53 7.84
C LEU A 133 -15.50 -17.21 7.77
N PRO A 134 -15.05 -16.45 6.75
CA PRO A 134 -13.64 -16.11 6.62
C PRO A 134 -13.12 -15.31 7.82
N ALA A 135 -11.94 -15.66 8.31
CA ALA A 135 -11.21 -14.87 9.29
C ALA A 135 -10.28 -13.89 8.57
N ARG A 136 -10.25 -12.65 9.04
CA ARG A 136 -9.26 -11.67 8.61
C ARG A 136 -8.24 -11.48 9.72
N LEU A 137 -7.00 -11.70 9.38
CA LEU A 137 -5.84 -11.48 10.23
C LEU A 137 -5.07 -10.30 9.66
N SER A 138 -4.46 -9.51 10.50
CA SER A 138 -3.61 -8.40 10.05
C SER A 138 -2.22 -8.56 10.67
N ALA A 139 -1.19 -8.45 9.86
CA ALA A 139 0.14 -8.32 10.40
C ALA A 139 0.24 -7.01 11.22
N PRO A 140 0.99 -7.00 12.33
CA PRO A 140 1.16 -5.78 13.12
C PRO A 140 1.78 -4.70 12.25
N GLY A 141 1.03 -3.61 12.04
CA GLY A 141 1.51 -2.43 11.33
C GLY A 141 2.65 -1.76 12.11
N ARG A 142 3.47 -0.99 11.43
CA ARG A 142 4.39 -0.06 12.10
C ARG A 142 3.54 0.92 12.91
N GLN A 143 3.89 1.14 14.18
CA GLN A 143 3.22 2.14 14.97
C GLN A 143 3.43 3.52 14.31
N ALA A 144 2.32 4.18 14.03
CA ALA A 144 2.33 5.52 13.49
C ALA A 144 2.92 6.49 14.52
N GLY A 145 4.07 7.08 14.22
CA GLY A 145 4.56 8.20 14.98
C GLY A 145 3.64 9.40 14.77
N THR A 146 3.19 10.05 15.83
CA THR A 146 2.50 11.34 15.72
C THR A 146 3.56 12.40 15.47
N PRO A 147 3.52 13.14 14.34
CA PRO A 147 4.45 14.24 14.13
C PRO A 147 4.29 15.27 15.24
N GLY A 148 5.37 15.52 15.98
CA GLY A 148 5.39 16.57 17.01
C GLY A 148 5.53 17.95 16.38
N MET A 149 5.00 18.99 17.06
CA MET A 149 5.31 20.37 16.70
C MET A 149 6.74 20.68 17.14
N ALA A 150 7.55 21.24 16.23
CA ALA A 150 8.88 21.72 16.57
C ALA A 150 8.80 23.04 17.33
N ASP A 151 9.63 23.19 18.36
CA ASP A 151 9.86 24.49 18.98
C ASP A 151 10.53 25.42 17.96
N PRO A 152 10.30 26.74 18.07
CA PRO A 152 10.91 27.71 17.16
C PRO A 152 12.42 27.70 17.30
N GLY A 153 13.11 27.67 16.15
CA GLY A 153 14.55 27.64 16.11
C GLY A 153 15.11 28.22 14.81
N VAL A 154 16.42 28.38 14.80
CA VAL A 154 17.21 28.86 13.68
C VAL A 154 18.37 27.91 13.48
N PHE A 155 18.72 27.62 12.22
CA PHE A 155 19.92 26.87 11.90
C PHE A 155 20.71 27.52 10.77
N LEU A 156 22.01 27.29 10.77
CA LEU A 156 22.91 27.67 9.71
C LEU A 156 23.75 26.46 9.30
N ASN A 157 23.55 26.00 8.07
CA ASN A 157 24.41 25.01 7.43
C ASN A 157 25.39 25.78 6.54
N TYR A 158 26.68 25.41 6.60
CA TYR A 158 27.68 26.02 5.75
C TYR A 158 28.73 25.01 5.28
N GLN A 159 29.29 25.28 4.11
CA GLN A 159 30.42 24.54 3.56
C GLN A 159 31.39 25.56 2.94
N LEU A 160 32.64 25.47 3.31
CA LEU A 160 33.71 26.29 2.76
C LEU A 160 34.74 25.40 2.05
N SER A 161 35.22 25.83 0.91
CA SER A 161 36.23 25.13 0.13
C SER A 161 37.28 26.12 -0.41
N GLY A 162 38.53 25.72 -0.45
CA GLY A 162 39.60 26.46 -1.07
C GLY A 162 40.53 25.53 -1.84
N GLN A 163 40.90 25.91 -3.04
CA GLN A 163 41.78 25.14 -3.88
C GLN A 163 42.73 26.08 -4.62
N ARG A 164 43.97 25.68 -4.76
CA ARG A 164 44.94 26.35 -5.61
C ARG A 164 45.36 25.44 -6.76
N VAL A 165 45.19 25.92 -7.97
CA VAL A 165 45.57 25.18 -9.19
C VAL A 165 46.52 26.05 -9.99
N GLY A 166 47.81 25.71 -9.96
CA GLY A 166 48.85 26.56 -10.52
C GLY A 166 48.91 27.92 -9.78
N ASN A 167 48.72 29.01 -10.51
CA ASN A 167 48.68 30.36 -9.96
C ASN A 167 47.26 30.85 -9.60
N THR A 168 46.24 30.09 -9.95
CA THR A 168 44.84 30.48 -9.70
C THR A 168 44.36 29.98 -8.34
N THR A 169 43.85 30.86 -7.51
CA THR A 169 43.23 30.53 -6.24
C THR A 169 41.71 30.54 -6.40
N LEU A 170 41.08 29.42 -6.10
CA LEU A 170 39.64 29.24 -6.11
C LEU A 170 39.13 29.10 -4.67
N ALA A 171 38.19 29.90 -4.28
CA ALA A 171 37.48 29.76 -3.00
C ALA A 171 35.99 29.64 -3.24
N GLY A 172 35.31 28.78 -2.49
CA GLY A 172 33.88 28.57 -2.56
C GLY A 172 33.24 28.52 -1.17
N GLY A 173 32.08 29.10 -1.05
CA GLY A 173 31.24 29.02 0.15
C GLY A 173 29.79 28.72 -0.20
N TYR A 174 29.19 27.84 0.55
CA TYR A 174 27.74 27.59 0.55
C TYR A 174 27.20 27.90 1.93
N ALA A 175 26.06 28.55 2.00
CA ALA A 175 25.36 28.82 3.25
C ALA A 175 23.86 28.58 3.06
N GLU A 176 23.25 27.93 4.03
CA GLU A 176 21.80 27.78 4.16
C GLU A 176 21.37 28.28 5.53
N LEU A 177 20.58 29.34 5.55
CA LEU A 177 19.94 29.87 6.76
C LEU A 177 18.51 29.38 6.81
N GLY A 178 18.09 28.79 7.93
CA GLY A 178 16.75 28.30 8.13
C GLY A 178 16.12 28.77 9.43
N PHE A 179 14.84 29.13 9.37
CA PHE A 179 13.97 29.46 10.50
C PHE A 179 12.84 28.43 10.52
N PHE A 180 12.60 27.80 11.65
CA PHE A 180 11.56 26.78 11.76
C PHE A 180 10.75 26.94 13.05
N GLY A 181 9.53 26.40 13.04
CA GLY A 181 8.62 26.40 14.17
C GLY A 181 7.25 25.87 13.78
N ARG A 182 6.26 26.09 14.65
CA ARG A 182 4.87 25.64 14.43
C ARG A 182 4.22 26.13 13.13
N PHE A 183 4.74 27.21 12.55
CA PHE A 183 4.21 27.77 11.30
C PHE A 183 4.84 27.18 10.05
N GLY A 184 5.86 26.36 10.18
CA GLY A 184 6.60 25.77 9.07
C GLY A 184 8.07 26.13 9.10
N VAL A 185 8.72 26.03 7.94
CA VAL A 185 10.16 26.24 7.76
C VAL A 185 10.40 27.22 6.63
N LEU A 186 11.17 28.28 6.90
CA LEU A 186 11.69 29.20 5.90
C LEU A 186 13.18 28.94 5.74
N THR A 187 13.62 28.61 4.53
CA THR A 187 15.04 28.41 4.20
C THR A 187 15.50 29.39 3.13
N SER A 188 16.74 29.85 3.22
CA SER A 188 17.39 30.62 2.16
C SER A 188 18.80 30.11 1.94
N THR A 189 19.13 29.76 0.70
CA THR A 189 20.42 29.19 0.31
C THR A 189 21.19 30.14 -0.59
N GLN A 190 22.49 30.24 -0.36
CA GLN A 190 23.40 31.14 -1.07
C GLN A 190 24.72 30.43 -1.37
N VAL A 191 25.34 30.84 -2.47
CA VAL A 191 26.67 30.40 -2.85
C VAL A 191 27.56 31.62 -3.10
N ALA A 192 28.77 31.60 -2.57
CA ALA A 192 29.81 32.58 -2.89
C ALA A 192 30.93 31.85 -3.60
N ARG A 193 31.46 32.43 -4.66
CA ARG A 193 32.64 31.92 -5.40
C ARG A 193 33.62 33.06 -5.58
N ALA A 194 34.88 32.78 -5.34
CA ALA A 194 35.97 33.74 -5.59
C ALA A 194 37.05 33.07 -6.45
N THR A 195 37.50 33.78 -7.47
CA THR A 195 38.61 33.39 -8.34
C THR A 195 39.63 34.53 -8.33
N ASP A 196 40.84 34.28 -7.86
CA ASP A 196 41.89 35.27 -7.73
C ASP A 196 41.45 36.57 -7.04
N GLY A 197 40.66 36.45 -5.98
CA GLY A 197 40.16 37.57 -5.18
C GLY A 197 38.87 38.23 -5.71
N GLN A 198 38.42 37.90 -6.91
CA GLN A 198 37.13 38.39 -7.42
C GLN A 198 35.99 37.52 -6.89
N ALA A 199 35.23 38.05 -5.95
CA ALA A 199 34.12 37.35 -5.33
C ALA A 199 32.79 37.65 -6.01
N ARG A 200 31.98 36.61 -6.22
CA ARG A 200 30.57 36.69 -6.67
C ARG A 200 29.71 35.92 -5.72
N GLN A 201 28.64 36.56 -5.22
CA GLN A 201 27.63 35.93 -4.39
C GLN A 201 26.35 35.77 -5.18
N LEU A 202 25.73 34.60 -5.04
CA LEU A 202 24.49 34.23 -5.73
C LEU A 202 23.53 33.61 -4.73
N ARG A 203 22.27 34.07 -4.75
CA ARG A 203 21.18 33.41 -4.08
C ARG A 203 20.76 32.18 -4.92
N LEU A 204 20.68 31.02 -4.29
CA LEU A 204 20.14 29.81 -4.94
C LEU A 204 18.63 29.75 -4.78
N ASP A 205 18.13 29.40 -3.62
CA ASP A 205 16.71 29.22 -3.38
C ASP A 205 16.28 29.97 -2.11
N THR A 206 15.02 30.40 -2.06
CA THR A 206 14.36 30.86 -0.85
C THR A 206 12.97 30.27 -0.85
N THR A 207 12.68 29.44 0.15
CA THR A 207 11.44 28.62 0.18
C THR A 207 10.86 28.63 1.59
N TYR A 208 9.57 28.91 1.66
CA TYR A 208 8.75 28.64 2.85
C TYR A 208 8.00 27.33 2.63
N THR A 209 8.07 26.43 3.60
CA THR A 209 7.40 25.12 3.60
C THR A 209 6.49 25.01 4.81
N HIS A 210 5.24 24.66 4.60
CA HIS A 210 4.28 24.33 5.65
C HIS A 210 3.66 22.96 5.41
N ASP A 211 3.75 22.06 6.40
CA ASP A 211 3.18 20.73 6.37
C ASP A 211 1.87 20.65 7.16
N PHE A 212 0.79 20.28 6.48
CA PHE A 212 -0.49 19.93 7.08
C PHE A 212 -0.49 18.44 7.45
N THR A 213 0.01 18.13 8.62
CA THR A 213 0.29 16.74 9.06
C THR A 213 -0.93 15.83 9.03
N ASP A 214 -2.10 16.35 9.43
CA ASP A 214 -3.35 15.57 9.47
C ASP A 214 -3.88 15.19 8.08
N ARG A 215 -3.56 16.02 7.08
CA ARG A 215 -3.99 15.81 5.68
C ARG A 215 -2.90 15.26 4.79
N LEU A 216 -1.68 15.10 5.30
CA LEU A 216 -0.50 14.71 4.55
C LEU A 216 -0.28 15.60 3.32
N GLN A 217 -0.32 16.91 3.52
CA GLN A 217 -0.19 17.91 2.46
C GLN A 217 0.96 18.84 2.79
N THR A 218 1.65 19.32 1.77
CA THR A 218 2.71 20.34 1.89
C THR A 218 2.41 21.52 0.98
N LEU A 219 2.51 22.69 1.54
CA LEU A 219 2.51 23.96 0.83
C LEU A 219 3.94 24.52 0.78
N ASN A 220 4.45 24.79 -0.42
CA ASN A 220 5.70 25.51 -0.62
C ASN A 220 5.40 26.86 -1.27
N LEU A 221 6.02 27.93 -0.75
CA LEU A 221 5.99 29.28 -1.32
C LEU A 221 7.43 29.73 -1.58
N GLY A 222 7.72 30.25 -2.76
CA GLY A 222 9.04 30.65 -3.20
C GLY A 222 9.64 29.70 -4.23
N ASP A 223 10.95 29.48 -4.18
CA ASP A 223 11.63 28.62 -5.15
C ASP A 223 11.32 27.14 -4.89
N SER A 224 10.99 26.42 -5.93
CA SER A 224 10.63 25.01 -5.86
C SER A 224 10.98 24.27 -7.18
N VAL A 225 10.77 22.97 -7.18
CA VAL A 225 10.88 22.13 -8.39
C VAL A 225 9.50 21.54 -8.68
N SER A 226 9.07 21.63 -9.93
CA SER A 226 7.77 21.08 -10.36
C SER A 226 7.79 19.56 -10.34
N ASP A 227 6.61 18.98 -10.12
CA ASP A 227 6.40 17.54 -10.22
C ASP A 227 6.20 17.16 -11.70
N PRO A 228 7.09 16.37 -12.30
CA PRO A 228 7.02 16.08 -13.74
C PRO A 228 5.98 15.02 -14.09
N GLY A 229 5.31 14.41 -13.10
CA GLY A 229 4.56 13.19 -13.36
C GLY A 229 5.43 12.08 -13.96
N SER A 230 4.84 11.23 -14.79
CA SER A 230 5.52 10.08 -15.41
C SER A 230 6.21 10.41 -16.75
N TRP A 231 5.95 11.57 -17.35
CA TRP A 231 6.43 11.90 -18.71
C TRP A 231 6.89 13.35 -18.92
N GLY A 232 6.57 14.27 -18.00
CA GLY A 232 6.99 15.68 -18.07
C GLY A 232 8.43 15.90 -17.63
N ASN A 233 8.85 17.15 -17.59
CA ASN A 233 10.14 17.60 -17.10
C ASN A 233 10.02 18.24 -15.71
N ALA A 234 11.01 17.98 -14.85
CA ALA A 234 11.13 18.68 -13.59
C ALA A 234 11.78 20.05 -13.82
N LEU A 235 11.07 21.13 -13.56
CA LEU A 235 11.51 22.50 -13.77
C LEU A 235 11.65 23.25 -12.45
N ARG A 236 12.73 24.02 -12.32
CA ARG A 236 12.86 24.97 -11.24
C ARG A 236 11.99 26.19 -11.54
N TYR A 237 11.28 26.67 -10.53
CA TYR A 237 10.41 27.83 -10.64
C TYR A 237 10.27 28.55 -9.31
N GLY A 238 9.85 29.81 -9.33
CA GLY A 238 9.45 30.57 -8.17
C GLY A 238 7.93 30.75 -8.16
N GLY A 239 7.28 30.36 -7.07
CA GLY A 239 5.84 30.43 -6.98
C GLY A 239 5.24 29.64 -5.83
N LEU A 240 4.16 28.94 -6.12
CA LEU A 240 3.39 28.13 -5.18
C LEU A 240 3.41 26.65 -5.62
N ARG A 241 3.68 25.75 -4.70
CA ARG A 241 3.44 24.31 -4.84
C ARG A 241 2.52 23.84 -3.73
N PHE A 242 1.48 23.12 -4.08
CA PHE A 242 0.60 22.44 -3.14
C PHE A 242 0.50 20.96 -3.53
N ALA A 243 0.92 20.08 -2.66
CA ALA A 243 1.02 18.66 -2.99
C ALA A 243 0.65 17.76 -1.81
N ARG A 244 0.18 16.55 -2.12
CA ARG A 244 0.12 15.49 -1.13
C ARG A 244 1.50 14.93 -0.87
N ASN A 245 1.89 14.88 0.41
CA ASN A 245 3.22 14.47 0.84
C ASN A 245 3.12 13.28 1.82
N PHE A 246 3.29 12.08 1.32
CA PHE A 246 3.33 10.87 2.17
C PHE A 246 4.61 10.78 3.02
N GLY A 247 5.65 11.56 2.70
CA GLY A 247 6.89 11.63 3.49
C GLY A 247 6.70 12.16 4.91
N ILE A 248 5.59 12.88 5.19
CA ILE A 248 5.18 13.30 6.53
C ILE A 248 4.91 12.09 7.44
N ARG A 249 4.44 10.98 6.87
CA ARG A 249 4.14 9.72 7.54
C ARG A 249 4.94 8.59 6.87
N PRO A 250 6.24 8.43 7.18
CA PRO A 250 7.09 7.41 6.56
C PRO A 250 6.72 5.96 6.94
N ASP A 251 5.89 5.81 7.97
CA ASP A 251 5.26 4.54 8.35
C ASP A 251 4.14 4.10 7.40
N LEU A 252 3.55 5.05 6.67
CA LEU A 252 2.47 4.77 5.73
C LEU A 252 3.01 4.05 4.49
N VAL A 253 2.54 2.84 4.25
CA VAL A 253 2.85 2.10 3.03
C VAL A 253 1.95 2.59 1.91
N THR A 254 2.53 3.24 0.91
CA THR A 254 1.80 3.81 -0.23
C THR A 254 1.70 2.88 -1.43
N THR A 255 2.50 1.83 -1.46
CA THR A 255 2.43 0.77 -2.47
C THR A 255 1.41 -0.31 -2.07
N PRO A 256 0.85 -1.07 -3.02
CA PRO A 256 -0.04 -2.17 -2.72
C PRO A 256 0.57 -3.14 -1.69
N LEU A 257 -0.20 -3.41 -0.63
CA LEU A 257 0.20 -4.36 0.41
C LEU A 257 -0.04 -5.78 -0.06
N LEU A 258 0.76 -6.69 0.49
CA LEU A 258 0.62 -8.11 0.21
C LEU A 258 -0.49 -8.69 1.09
N SER A 259 -1.27 -9.57 0.53
CA SER A 259 -2.20 -10.43 1.25
C SER A 259 -1.92 -11.89 0.91
N ALA A 260 -2.17 -12.77 1.86
CA ALA A 260 -2.11 -14.21 1.66
C ALA A 260 -3.36 -14.85 2.24
N SER A 261 -3.86 -15.88 1.59
CA SER A 261 -5.03 -16.62 2.05
C SER A 261 -4.72 -18.09 2.23
N GLY A 262 -5.44 -18.74 3.14
CA GLY A 262 -5.31 -20.16 3.40
C GLY A 262 -6.57 -20.71 4.05
N ASN A 263 -6.54 -22.02 4.32
CA ASN A 263 -7.60 -22.73 5.02
C ASN A 263 -7.02 -23.51 6.19
N ALA A 264 -7.66 -23.45 7.35
CA ALA A 264 -7.39 -24.31 8.50
C ALA A 264 -8.59 -25.24 8.72
N VAL A 265 -8.37 -26.55 8.75
CA VAL A 265 -9.45 -27.52 9.00
C VAL A 265 -9.77 -27.60 10.49
N VAL A 266 -8.76 -27.50 11.34
CA VAL A 266 -8.82 -27.50 12.81
C VAL A 266 -8.06 -26.29 13.34
N PRO A 267 -8.17 -25.95 14.63
CA PRO A 267 -7.35 -24.89 15.22
C PRO A 267 -5.88 -25.10 14.90
N SER A 268 -5.23 -24.11 14.32
CA SER A 268 -3.87 -24.25 13.76
C SER A 268 -3.03 -23.03 14.05
N SER A 269 -1.71 -23.20 14.11
CA SER A 269 -0.78 -22.08 14.06
C SER A 269 -0.42 -21.75 12.61
N VAL A 270 -0.35 -20.47 12.30
CA VAL A 270 0.04 -19.97 10.98
C VAL A 270 1.30 -19.14 11.10
N ASP A 271 2.37 -19.59 10.46
CA ASP A 271 3.60 -18.83 10.27
C ASP A 271 3.65 -18.26 8.85
N VAL A 272 3.89 -16.97 8.73
CA VAL A 272 4.02 -16.30 7.43
C VAL A 272 5.45 -15.84 7.21
N PHE A 273 5.99 -16.21 6.06
CA PHE A 273 7.32 -15.81 5.62
C PHE A 273 7.21 -14.96 4.35
N VAL A 274 7.91 -13.84 4.33
CA VAL A 274 8.13 -13.03 3.13
C VAL A 274 9.62 -13.13 2.77
N ASN A 275 9.94 -13.62 1.59
CA ASN A 275 11.31 -13.88 1.14
C ASN A 275 12.16 -14.65 2.18
N ASN A 276 11.58 -15.73 2.73
CA ASN A 276 12.17 -16.57 3.79
C ASN A 276 12.34 -15.91 5.18
N GLN A 277 11.95 -14.67 5.35
CA GLN A 277 11.91 -14.02 6.66
C GLN A 277 10.53 -14.18 7.29
N ARG A 278 10.45 -14.74 8.50
CA ARG A 278 9.20 -14.87 9.25
C ARG A 278 8.72 -13.50 9.71
N VAL A 279 7.50 -13.12 9.27
CA VAL A 279 6.91 -11.79 9.54
C VAL A 279 5.72 -11.85 10.47
N LEU A 280 5.08 -13.02 10.60
CA LEU A 280 3.91 -13.20 11.44
C LEU A 280 3.84 -14.64 11.94
N THR A 281 3.44 -14.82 13.21
CA THR A 281 2.99 -16.08 13.79
C THR A 281 1.70 -15.81 14.52
N GLN A 282 0.63 -16.52 14.18
CA GLN A 282 -0.69 -16.33 14.79
C GLN A 282 -1.47 -17.63 14.83
N GLN A 283 -2.28 -17.81 15.89
CA GLN A 283 -3.24 -18.89 15.97
C GLN A 283 -4.47 -18.55 15.15
N VAL A 284 -4.97 -19.52 14.41
CA VAL A 284 -6.18 -19.40 13.58
C VAL A 284 -7.20 -20.45 13.98
N LEU A 285 -8.44 -20.03 13.98
CA LEU A 285 -9.59 -20.91 14.18
C LEU A 285 -9.87 -21.69 12.89
N PRO A 286 -10.63 -22.80 12.95
CA PRO A 286 -11.05 -23.51 11.74
C PRO A 286 -11.73 -22.58 10.75
N GLY A 287 -11.47 -22.80 9.47
CA GLY A 287 -12.08 -22.06 8.38
C GLY A 287 -11.09 -21.42 7.42
N PRO A 288 -11.60 -20.75 6.37
CA PRO A 288 -10.79 -19.94 5.47
C PRO A 288 -10.30 -18.69 6.22
N PHE A 289 -9.06 -18.28 5.96
CA PHE A 289 -8.48 -17.05 6.50
C PHE A 289 -7.76 -16.25 5.43
N THR A 290 -7.71 -14.94 5.62
CA THR A 290 -6.91 -14.00 4.83
C THR A 290 -6.03 -13.21 5.79
N ILE A 291 -4.76 -13.07 5.44
CA ILE A 291 -3.78 -12.29 6.18
C ILE A 291 -3.49 -11.06 5.35
N ASP A 292 -3.90 -9.92 5.85
CA ASP A 292 -3.71 -8.62 5.19
C ASP A 292 -2.52 -7.87 5.82
N ASN A 293 -2.09 -6.79 5.15
CA ASN A 293 -1.04 -5.88 5.62
C ASN A 293 0.34 -6.54 5.81
N LEU A 294 0.65 -7.58 5.03
CA LEU A 294 1.98 -8.17 5.07
C LEU A 294 3.03 -7.13 4.63
N PRO A 295 4.19 -7.05 5.30
CA PRO A 295 5.26 -6.15 4.89
C PRO A 295 5.64 -6.39 3.44
N SER A 296 5.52 -5.34 2.61
CA SER A 296 5.94 -5.43 1.22
C SER A 296 7.43 -5.13 1.07
N VAL A 297 8.12 -5.96 0.31
CA VAL A 297 9.49 -5.71 -0.16
C VAL A 297 9.39 -5.32 -1.62
N THR A 298 10.03 -4.22 -2.02
CA THR A 298 10.06 -3.79 -3.42
C THR A 298 10.73 -4.85 -4.30
N GLY A 299 10.06 -5.23 -5.38
CA GLY A 299 10.52 -6.22 -6.33
C GLY A 299 9.72 -7.52 -6.31
N ALA A 300 10.26 -8.53 -6.97
CA ALA A 300 9.70 -9.88 -6.98
C ALA A 300 10.07 -10.64 -5.71
N GLY A 301 9.13 -11.39 -5.18
CA GLY A 301 9.33 -12.23 -4.00
C GLY A 301 8.24 -13.28 -3.84
N ASP A 302 8.34 -14.04 -2.77
CA ASP A 302 7.40 -15.09 -2.41
C ASP A 302 6.89 -14.89 -0.98
N VAL A 303 5.57 -15.01 -0.82
CA VAL A 303 4.92 -15.20 0.48
C VAL A 303 4.69 -16.68 0.67
N ARG A 304 5.23 -17.22 1.77
CA ARG A 304 5.00 -18.60 2.16
C ARG A 304 4.22 -18.64 3.46
N VAL A 305 3.06 -19.27 3.44
CA VAL A 305 2.19 -19.49 4.59
C VAL A 305 2.33 -20.94 5.00
N LEU A 306 2.83 -21.18 6.20
CA LEU A 306 2.94 -22.49 6.83
C LEU A 306 1.82 -22.63 7.87
N VAL A 307 0.88 -23.51 7.62
CA VAL A 307 -0.21 -23.85 8.54
C VAL A 307 0.14 -25.14 9.24
N ARG A 308 0.22 -25.13 10.57
CA ARG A 308 0.51 -26.31 11.40
C ARG A 308 -0.65 -26.55 12.35
N ASP A 309 -1.22 -27.75 12.29
CA ASP A 309 -2.30 -28.15 13.20
C ASP A 309 -1.78 -28.67 14.55
N ALA A 310 -2.71 -28.96 15.47
CA ALA A 310 -2.39 -29.50 16.79
C ALA A 310 -1.72 -30.89 16.76
N LEU A 311 -1.86 -31.64 15.66
CA LEU A 311 -1.22 -32.95 15.47
C LEU A 311 0.17 -32.81 14.81
N GLY A 312 0.62 -31.59 14.53
CA GLY A 312 1.92 -31.33 13.90
C GLY A 312 1.91 -31.50 12.38
N ARG A 313 0.77 -31.70 11.73
CA ARG A 313 0.69 -31.77 10.27
C ARG A 313 0.88 -30.37 9.70
N GLU A 314 1.75 -30.27 8.69
CA GLU A 314 2.10 -29.00 8.08
C GLU A 314 1.55 -28.91 6.64
N GLN A 315 0.95 -27.78 6.33
CA GLN A 315 0.58 -27.40 4.97
C GLN A 315 1.28 -26.12 4.60
N THR A 316 2.03 -26.13 3.51
CA THR A 316 2.71 -24.95 2.98
C THR A 316 2.02 -24.43 1.72
N LEU A 317 1.67 -23.17 1.72
CA LEU A 317 1.15 -22.43 0.57
C LEU A 317 2.19 -21.39 0.17
N THR A 318 2.59 -21.36 -1.11
CA THR A 318 3.53 -20.36 -1.63
C THR A 318 2.83 -19.54 -2.70
N GLN A 319 2.91 -18.21 -2.57
CA GLN A 319 2.35 -17.25 -3.51
C GLN A 319 3.43 -16.26 -3.92
N SER A 320 3.78 -16.22 -5.20
CA SER A 320 4.70 -15.22 -5.75
C SER A 320 4.02 -13.87 -5.88
N PHE A 321 4.76 -12.79 -5.60
CA PHE A 321 4.28 -11.43 -5.72
C PHE A 321 5.28 -10.53 -6.45
N TYR A 322 4.79 -9.35 -6.87
CA TYR A 322 5.60 -8.24 -7.30
C TYR A 322 5.05 -6.94 -6.72
N SER A 323 5.92 -6.11 -6.11
CA SER A 323 5.59 -4.78 -5.59
C SER A 323 6.61 -3.76 -6.07
N GLY A 324 6.17 -2.55 -6.42
CA GLY A 324 7.08 -1.49 -6.87
C GLY A 324 6.48 -0.10 -6.68
N PRO A 325 7.32 0.94 -6.61
CA PRO A 325 6.90 2.32 -6.36
C PRO A 325 6.05 2.91 -7.49
N SER A 326 6.06 2.28 -8.66
CA SER A 326 5.24 2.68 -9.81
C SER A 326 3.75 2.43 -9.60
N LEU A 327 3.37 1.64 -8.59
CA LEU A 327 1.97 1.41 -8.20
C LEU A 327 1.63 2.14 -6.91
N LEU A 328 0.42 2.68 -6.85
CA LEU A 328 -0.17 3.27 -5.66
C LEU A 328 -1.23 2.31 -5.10
N ALA A 329 -1.26 2.12 -3.79
CA ALA A 329 -2.25 1.25 -3.14
C ALA A 329 -3.67 1.71 -3.46
N GLN A 330 -4.61 0.75 -3.53
CA GLN A 330 -6.00 1.01 -3.89
C GLN A 330 -6.61 2.13 -3.03
N GLY A 331 -7.28 3.08 -3.68
CA GLY A 331 -7.98 4.20 -3.04
C GLY A 331 -7.07 5.37 -2.64
N LEU A 332 -5.73 5.22 -2.65
CA LEU A 332 -4.84 6.33 -2.40
C LEU A 332 -4.82 7.30 -3.59
N ASN A 333 -4.76 8.59 -3.25
CA ASN A 333 -4.60 9.67 -4.21
C ASN A 333 -3.33 10.44 -3.90
N GLN A 334 -2.53 10.72 -4.91
CA GLN A 334 -1.37 11.59 -4.87
C GLN A 334 -1.59 12.72 -5.87
N TYR A 335 -1.32 13.94 -5.49
CA TYR A 335 -1.47 15.09 -6.37
C TYR A 335 -0.41 16.14 -6.08
N ALA A 336 -0.10 16.93 -7.10
CA ALA A 336 0.76 18.10 -7.01
C ALA A 336 0.24 19.18 -7.96
N PHE A 337 0.12 20.41 -7.46
CA PHE A 337 -0.21 21.60 -8.21
C PHE A 337 0.93 22.58 -8.09
N ASN A 338 1.41 23.09 -9.21
CA ASN A 338 2.50 24.06 -9.28
C ASN A 338 2.05 25.26 -10.08
N LEU A 339 2.31 26.47 -9.56
CA LEU A 339 2.00 27.73 -10.23
C LEU A 339 3.08 28.76 -9.91
N GLY A 340 3.68 29.35 -10.92
CA GLY A 340 4.73 30.33 -10.75
C GLY A 340 5.40 30.72 -12.04
N ARG A 341 6.68 31.07 -11.97
CA ARG A 341 7.49 31.44 -13.13
C ARG A 341 8.74 30.56 -13.18
N VAL A 342 9.05 30.02 -14.35
CA VAL A 342 10.24 29.21 -14.60
C VAL A 342 11.47 29.99 -14.16
N ARG A 343 12.35 29.36 -13.39
CA ARG A 343 13.62 29.92 -12.99
C ARG A 343 14.70 29.57 -13.98
N GLU A 344 15.13 30.58 -14.72
CA GLU A 344 16.18 30.49 -15.70
C GLU A 344 17.55 30.73 -15.05
N ASN A 345 18.62 30.35 -15.72
CA ASN A 345 20.01 30.60 -15.31
C ASN A 345 20.30 30.33 -13.83
N TYR A 346 19.73 29.24 -13.28
CA TYR A 346 19.95 28.84 -11.88
C TYR A 346 21.43 28.66 -11.57
N ALA A 347 21.88 29.15 -10.44
CA ALA A 347 23.27 29.21 -10.00
C ALA A 347 24.21 30.10 -10.86
N PHE A 348 23.66 30.84 -11.82
CA PHE A 348 24.35 31.89 -12.56
C PHE A 348 23.82 33.27 -12.26
N THR A 349 22.52 33.39 -12.01
CA THR A 349 21.85 34.65 -11.64
C THR A 349 20.94 34.42 -10.40
N SER A 350 20.86 35.44 -9.53
CA SER A 350 20.11 35.32 -8.27
C SER A 350 18.59 35.36 -8.46
N PHE A 351 18.09 36.15 -9.41
CA PHE A 351 16.67 36.42 -9.65
C PHE A 351 16.41 36.49 -11.14
N ASP A 352 16.24 35.33 -11.77
CA ASP A 352 15.95 35.25 -13.20
C ASP A 352 14.75 34.34 -13.40
N TYR A 353 13.57 34.96 -13.59
CA TYR A 353 12.28 34.29 -13.70
C TYR A 353 11.64 34.60 -15.04
N GLY A 354 11.53 33.58 -15.90
CA GLY A 354 11.02 33.69 -17.27
C GLY A 354 9.51 33.49 -17.40
N ALA A 355 9.11 32.53 -18.20
CA ALA A 355 7.71 32.26 -18.53
C ALA A 355 6.87 31.81 -17.33
N TRP A 356 5.56 32.03 -17.40
CA TRP A 356 4.62 31.45 -16.45
C TRP A 356 4.57 29.94 -16.58
N LEU A 357 4.65 29.24 -15.46
CA LEU A 357 4.53 27.81 -15.33
C LEU A 357 3.26 27.48 -14.56
N GLY A 358 2.45 26.59 -15.10
CA GLY A 358 1.37 25.91 -14.39
C GLY A 358 1.47 24.42 -14.65
N SER A 359 1.45 23.58 -13.60
CA SER A 359 1.34 22.14 -13.78
C SER A 359 0.46 21.49 -12.74
N ALA A 360 -0.20 20.41 -13.12
CA ALA A 360 -1.05 19.61 -12.25
C ALA A 360 -0.82 18.13 -12.54
N THR A 361 -0.49 17.38 -11.50
CA THR A 361 -0.37 15.93 -11.53
C THR A 361 -1.42 15.33 -10.59
N LEU A 362 -2.15 14.33 -11.05
CA LEU A 362 -3.11 13.59 -10.25
C LEU A 362 -2.91 12.11 -10.51
N ARG A 363 -2.59 11.35 -9.46
CA ARG A 363 -2.31 9.93 -9.52
C ARG A 363 -3.19 9.18 -8.53
N ARG A 364 -3.82 8.08 -8.97
CA ARG A 364 -4.74 7.28 -8.16
C ARG A 364 -4.52 5.79 -8.33
N GLY A 365 -4.43 5.06 -7.22
CA GLY A 365 -4.53 3.61 -7.20
C GLY A 365 -5.98 3.17 -7.43
N LEU A 366 -6.28 2.65 -8.63
CA LEU A 366 -7.60 2.13 -8.98
C LEU A 366 -7.84 0.76 -8.34
N SER A 367 -6.78 -0.04 -8.30
CA SER A 367 -6.72 -1.34 -7.61
C SER A 367 -5.27 -1.57 -7.17
N ASP A 368 -5.02 -2.66 -6.44
CA ASP A 368 -3.65 -3.06 -6.05
C ASP A 368 -2.79 -3.53 -7.24
N THR A 369 -3.36 -3.56 -8.43
CA THR A 369 -2.66 -3.93 -9.66
C THR A 369 -2.61 -2.82 -10.70
N LEU A 370 -3.35 -1.72 -10.49
CA LEU A 370 -3.54 -0.70 -11.51
C LEU A 370 -3.52 0.70 -10.90
N THR A 371 -2.66 1.56 -11.45
CA THR A 371 -2.56 2.98 -11.09
C THR A 371 -2.72 3.84 -12.33
N LEU A 372 -3.60 4.83 -12.25
CA LEU A 372 -3.81 5.83 -13.29
C LEU A 372 -3.21 7.17 -12.85
N GLU A 373 -2.54 7.85 -13.77
CA GLU A 373 -2.01 9.19 -13.58
C GLU A 373 -2.47 10.09 -14.73
N GLY A 374 -2.94 11.29 -14.39
CA GLY A 374 -3.16 12.40 -15.31
C GLY A 374 -2.15 13.50 -15.01
N HIS A 375 -1.55 14.07 -16.02
CA HIS A 375 -0.63 15.19 -15.92
C HIS A 375 -0.93 16.23 -16.99
N ALA A 376 -0.97 17.50 -16.56
CA ALA A 376 -1.17 18.66 -17.43
C ALA A 376 -0.13 19.72 -17.10
N GLU A 377 0.38 20.40 -18.11
CA GLU A 377 1.37 21.45 -17.96
C GLU A 377 1.19 22.59 -18.96
N TYR A 378 1.65 23.75 -18.55
CA TYR A 378 1.61 24.99 -19.31
C TYR A 378 2.87 25.81 -19.03
N GLU A 379 3.54 26.27 -20.07
CA GLU A 379 4.70 27.17 -19.99
C GLU A 379 4.52 28.34 -20.96
N GLY A 380 3.83 29.39 -20.50
CA GLY A 380 3.59 30.58 -21.31
C GLY A 380 3.06 30.29 -22.71
N THR A 381 3.72 30.85 -23.72
CA THR A 381 3.44 30.57 -25.15
C THR A 381 4.24 29.40 -25.69
N GLN A 382 5.16 28.82 -24.91
CA GLN A 382 6.17 27.88 -25.36
C GLN A 382 5.68 26.43 -25.37
N ALA A 383 4.83 26.06 -24.41
CA ALA A 383 4.33 24.70 -24.32
C ALA A 383 2.99 24.58 -23.59
N ARG A 384 2.17 23.67 -24.05
CA ARG A 384 0.96 23.16 -23.38
C ARG A 384 0.89 21.68 -23.65
N ALA A 385 0.77 20.89 -22.61
CA ALA A 385 0.64 19.46 -22.79
C ALA A 385 -0.32 18.84 -21.75
N LEU A 386 -0.99 17.77 -22.17
CA LEU A 386 -1.89 16.97 -21.35
C LEU A 386 -1.67 15.51 -21.69
N GLY A 387 -1.58 14.65 -20.68
CA GLY A 387 -1.39 13.23 -20.91
C GLY A 387 -1.84 12.35 -19.77
N LEU A 388 -1.91 11.06 -20.06
CA LEU A 388 -2.27 10.01 -19.14
C LEU A 388 -1.15 8.96 -19.11
N ASN A 389 -0.94 8.38 -17.94
CA ASN A 389 -0.11 7.20 -17.75
C ASN A 389 -0.89 6.12 -16.99
N LEU A 390 -0.83 4.89 -17.50
CA LEU A 390 -1.45 3.73 -16.89
C LEU A 390 -0.36 2.74 -16.50
N ALA A 391 -0.13 2.53 -15.20
CA ALA A 391 0.81 1.54 -14.68
C ALA A 391 0.05 0.30 -14.20
N ALA A 392 0.50 -0.88 -14.63
CA ALA A 392 -0.13 -2.15 -14.30
C ALA A 392 0.89 -3.20 -13.84
N ARG A 393 0.52 -3.97 -12.82
CA ARG A 393 1.27 -5.15 -12.40
C ARG A 393 0.98 -6.31 -13.35
N LEU A 394 2.01 -6.82 -13.99
CA LEU A 394 1.95 -7.96 -14.92
C LEU A 394 2.23 -9.26 -14.15
N ALA A 395 1.31 -9.64 -13.28
CA ALA A 395 1.43 -10.80 -12.37
C ALA A 395 2.75 -10.75 -11.57
N SER A 396 3.56 -11.80 -11.63
CA SER A 396 4.90 -11.87 -11.00
C SER A 396 6.03 -11.42 -11.93
N LEU A 397 5.72 -11.02 -13.16
CA LEU A 397 6.72 -10.63 -14.15
C LEU A 397 7.33 -9.25 -13.86
N GLY A 398 6.54 -8.31 -13.34
CA GLY A 398 6.98 -6.95 -13.10
C GLY A 398 5.86 -5.94 -13.20
N ILE A 399 6.21 -4.67 -13.40
CA ILE A 399 5.28 -3.58 -13.66
C ILE A 399 5.56 -3.02 -15.05
N GLY A 400 4.51 -2.91 -15.86
CA GLY A 400 4.53 -2.20 -17.12
C GLY A 400 3.75 -0.90 -17.03
N SER A 401 4.12 0.14 -17.79
CA SER A 401 3.27 1.31 -17.96
C SER A 401 3.18 1.77 -19.41
N LEU A 402 2.06 2.40 -19.71
CA LEU A 402 1.75 3.00 -21.01
C LEU A 402 1.44 4.48 -20.81
N THR A 403 2.11 5.34 -21.57
CA THR A 403 1.93 6.79 -21.55
C THR A 403 1.38 7.25 -22.91
N LEU A 404 0.41 8.14 -22.87
CA LEU A 404 -0.08 8.89 -24.04
C LEU A 404 -0.26 10.34 -23.64
N ALA A 405 0.35 11.26 -24.41
CA ALA A 405 0.21 12.69 -24.19
C ALA A 405 0.06 13.44 -25.52
N ARG A 406 -0.57 14.59 -25.46
CA ARG A 406 -0.65 15.55 -26.54
C ARG A 406 -0.12 16.89 -26.05
N GLY A 407 0.75 17.51 -26.84
CA GLY A 407 1.34 18.80 -26.51
C GLY A 407 1.66 19.63 -27.74
N GLY A 408 1.96 20.91 -27.54
CA GLY A 408 2.32 21.85 -28.60
C GLY A 408 2.55 23.25 -28.07
N ASP A 409 2.96 24.19 -28.92
CA ASP A 409 3.28 25.59 -28.60
C ASP A 409 2.18 26.60 -29.08
N GLY A 410 1.06 26.10 -29.60
CA GLY A 410 -0.03 26.90 -30.15
C GLY A 410 0.09 27.13 -31.66
N GLN A 411 1.26 26.93 -32.27
CA GLN A 411 1.45 26.93 -33.71
C GLN A 411 1.46 25.50 -34.26
N ALA A 412 2.11 24.58 -33.56
CA ALA A 412 2.15 23.17 -33.90
C ALA A 412 1.73 22.32 -32.71
N SER A 413 1.23 21.12 -32.94
CA SER A 413 0.90 20.16 -31.93
C SER A 413 1.21 18.74 -32.38
N GLY A 414 1.66 17.91 -31.44
CA GLY A 414 1.97 16.51 -31.67
C GLY A 414 1.49 15.64 -30.55
N TRP A 415 1.76 14.35 -30.65
CA TRP A 415 1.50 13.37 -29.59
C TRP A 415 2.81 12.73 -29.12
N LEU A 416 2.80 12.24 -27.91
CA LEU A 416 3.87 11.44 -27.31
C LEU A 416 3.29 10.10 -26.87
N GLY A 417 3.97 9.01 -27.24
CA GLY A 417 3.69 7.66 -26.78
C GLY A 417 4.89 7.11 -26.01
N GLY A 418 4.64 6.45 -24.90
CA GLY A 418 5.71 5.86 -24.08
C GLY A 418 5.33 4.50 -23.53
N VAL A 419 6.32 3.63 -23.39
CA VAL A 419 6.20 2.33 -22.73
C VAL A 419 7.35 2.16 -21.76
N THR A 420 7.05 1.70 -20.54
CA THR A 420 8.06 1.34 -19.56
C THR A 420 7.79 -0.07 -19.03
N PHE A 421 8.84 -0.72 -18.62
CA PHE A 421 8.76 -2.00 -17.91
C PHE A 421 9.87 -2.07 -16.87
N GLU A 422 9.56 -2.53 -15.70
CA GLU A 422 10.55 -2.81 -14.66
C GLU A 422 10.31 -4.16 -13.99
N ARG A 423 11.41 -4.86 -13.74
CA ARG A 423 11.46 -6.04 -12.91
C ARG A 423 12.69 -5.98 -12.01
N ARG A 424 12.48 -6.16 -10.72
CA ARG A 424 13.53 -6.31 -9.71
C ARG A 424 13.34 -7.63 -8.99
N GLY A 425 14.37 -8.42 -8.92
CA GLY A 425 14.36 -9.69 -8.19
C GLY A 425 15.60 -9.79 -7.31
N GLN A 426 15.69 -10.85 -6.52
CA GLN A 426 16.82 -11.08 -5.60
C GLN A 426 18.15 -11.27 -6.34
N ARG A 427 18.12 -11.84 -7.55
CA ARG A 427 19.33 -12.17 -8.34
C ARG A 427 19.56 -11.26 -9.52
N GLY A 428 18.60 -10.44 -9.90
CA GLY A 428 18.74 -9.55 -11.04
C GLY A 428 17.60 -8.57 -11.19
N SER A 429 17.85 -7.54 -11.96
CA SER A 429 16.89 -6.49 -12.30
C SER A 429 16.98 -6.17 -13.78
N VAL A 430 15.84 -5.83 -14.37
CA VAL A 430 15.74 -5.33 -15.75
C VAL A 430 14.76 -4.17 -15.73
N ALA A 431 15.12 -3.09 -16.40
CA ALA A 431 14.21 -1.99 -16.66
C ALA A 431 14.44 -1.47 -18.08
N PHE A 432 13.37 -1.14 -18.78
CA PHE A 432 13.46 -0.40 -20.00
C PHE A 432 12.37 0.69 -20.07
N SER A 433 12.68 1.75 -20.76
CA SER A 433 11.78 2.86 -21.01
C SER A 433 12.00 3.35 -22.43
N THR A 434 10.95 3.54 -23.17
CA THR A 434 11.01 4.15 -24.49
C THR A 434 9.89 5.18 -24.65
N THR A 435 10.21 6.33 -25.23
CA THR A 435 9.25 7.37 -25.56
C THR A 435 9.48 7.84 -27.00
N TYR A 436 8.41 7.96 -27.74
CA TYR A 436 8.40 8.53 -29.08
C TYR A 436 7.52 9.77 -29.08
N ALA A 437 8.02 10.87 -29.61
CA ALA A 437 7.27 12.10 -29.81
C ALA A 437 7.09 12.40 -31.28
N ALA A 438 5.85 12.61 -31.69
CA ALA A 438 5.51 13.06 -33.04
C ALA A 438 6.00 14.50 -33.28
N ASP A 439 6.04 14.90 -34.53
CA ASP A 439 6.41 16.26 -34.88
C ASP A 439 5.41 17.28 -34.30
N GLY A 440 5.94 18.45 -33.90
CA GLY A 440 5.14 19.48 -33.23
C GLY A 440 4.81 19.20 -31.76
N PHE A 441 5.16 18.03 -31.18
CA PHE A 441 5.03 17.82 -29.75
C PHE A 441 5.98 18.75 -28.99
N ARG A 442 5.43 19.45 -27.97
CA ARG A 442 6.15 20.31 -27.04
C ARG A 442 5.62 20.10 -25.65
N GLN A 443 6.54 20.10 -24.70
CA GLN A 443 6.24 20.06 -23.26
C GLN A 443 7.05 21.13 -22.52
N ALA A 444 6.64 21.42 -21.28
CA ALA A 444 7.34 22.41 -20.46
C ALA A 444 8.81 22.04 -20.27
N GLY A 445 9.70 23.02 -20.40
CA GLY A 445 11.16 22.85 -20.30
C GLY A 445 11.89 22.43 -21.56
N ASP A 446 11.22 22.13 -22.66
CA ASP A 446 11.90 21.71 -23.89
C ASP A 446 12.84 22.81 -24.41
N LEU A 447 12.43 24.06 -24.38
CA LEU A 447 13.27 25.19 -24.80
C LEU A 447 14.51 25.37 -23.90
N ALA A 448 14.34 25.22 -22.60
CA ALA A 448 15.44 25.34 -21.65
C ALA A 448 16.47 24.21 -21.77
N LEU A 449 16.04 23.02 -22.21
CA LEU A 449 16.88 21.85 -22.32
C LEU A 449 17.61 21.72 -23.66
N SER A 450 16.91 21.95 -24.77
CA SER A 450 17.48 21.70 -26.11
C SER A 450 16.74 22.37 -27.27
N GLY A 451 15.75 23.19 -27.00
CA GLY A 451 14.93 23.87 -28.02
C GLY A 451 13.92 22.96 -28.73
N THR A 452 14.16 21.67 -28.85
CA THR A 452 13.27 20.69 -29.47
C THR A 452 13.13 19.44 -28.63
N HIS A 453 11.94 18.82 -28.63
CA HIS A 453 11.73 17.57 -27.96
C HIS A 453 12.40 16.41 -28.71
N PRO A 454 13.09 15.47 -28.03
CA PRO A 454 13.66 14.30 -28.67
C PRO A 454 12.60 13.48 -29.41
N LYS A 455 12.86 13.09 -30.67
CA LYS A 455 11.97 12.23 -31.45
C LYS A 455 11.81 10.85 -30.83
N LEU A 456 12.92 10.26 -30.40
CA LEU A 456 12.94 8.96 -29.76
C LEU A 456 13.96 8.97 -28.62
N ARG A 457 13.54 8.52 -27.47
CA ARG A 457 14.39 8.23 -26.31
C ARG A 457 14.16 6.79 -25.88
N ALA A 458 15.21 6.02 -25.76
CA ALA A 458 15.13 4.66 -25.22
C ALA A 458 16.24 4.46 -24.18
N VAL A 459 15.89 3.85 -23.06
CA VAL A 459 16.84 3.49 -22.00
C VAL A 459 16.55 2.06 -21.60
N ALA A 460 17.58 1.22 -21.58
CA ALA A 460 17.53 -0.13 -21.06
C ALA A 460 18.61 -0.34 -20.02
N GLN A 461 18.26 -0.98 -18.91
CA GLN A 461 19.17 -1.28 -17.80
C GLN A 461 18.98 -2.71 -17.36
N ALA A 462 20.07 -3.40 -17.05
CA ALA A 462 20.06 -4.74 -16.48
C ALA A 462 21.12 -4.85 -15.39
N GLY A 463 20.80 -5.53 -14.32
CA GLY A 463 21.71 -5.82 -13.22
C GLY A 463 21.62 -7.30 -12.84
N LEU A 464 22.75 -7.93 -12.57
CA LEU A 464 22.83 -9.33 -12.18
C LEU A 464 23.74 -9.49 -10.96
N TYR A 465 23.22 -10.09 -9.91
CA TYR A 465 24.01 -10.43 -8.72
C TYR A 465 24.71 -11.78 -8.91
N LEU A 466 26.04 -11.77 -8.89
CA LEU A 466 26.89 -12.92 -9.17
C LEU A 466 27.51 -13.51 -7.87
N GLY A 467 26.86 -13.32 -6.73
CA GLY A 467 27.35 -13.83 -5.44
C GLY A 467 28.69 -13.18 -5.05
N ARG A 468 29.74 -13.98 -4.91
CA ARG A 468 31.09 -13.49 -4.53
C ARG A 468 31.72 -12.58 -5.60
N ALA A 469 31.35 -12.73 -6.84
CA ALA A 469 31.80 -11.85 -7.92
C ALA A 469 31.06 -10.49 -7.94
N GLY A 470 30.14 -10.26 -6.98
CA GLY A 470 29.45 -8.99 -6.80
C GLY A 470 28.32 -8.75 -7.78
N THR A 471 28.21 -7.52 -8.30
CA THR A 471 27.11 -7.11 -9.19
C THR A 471 27.66 -6.67 -10.53
N LEU A 472 27.13 -7.26 -11.60
CA LEU A 472 27.35 -6.83 -12.98
C LEU A 472 26.14 -6.00 -13.42
N SER A 473 26.36 -4.80 -13.95
CA SER A 473 25.33 -3.89 -14.44
C SER A 473 25.63 -3.46 -15.86
N ALA A 474 24.61 -3.46 -16.71
CA ALA A 474 24.70 -2.93 -18.07
C ALA A 474 23.62 -1.87 -18.26
N ALA A 475 23.94 -0.79 -18.95
CA ALA A 475 22.98 0.23 -19.32
C ALA A 475 23.20 0.64 -20.79
N TYR A 476 22.11 0.89 -21.48
CA TYR A 476 22.08 1.42 -22.83
C TYR A 476 21.11 2.58 -22.89
N ALA A 477 21.57 3.73 -23.40
CA ALA A 477 20.76 4.91 -23.65
C ALA A 477 20.86 5.30 -25.12
N TYR A 478 19.71 5.55 -25.73
CA TYR A 478 19.58 6.01 -27.10
C TYR A 478 18.69 7.24 -27.15
N ARG A 479 19.12 8.27 -27.85
CA ARG A 479 18.37 9.49 -28.05
C ARG A 479 18.60 10.02 -29.47
N THR A 480 17.54 10.39 -30.15
CA THR A 480 17.62 11.05 -31.45
C THR A 480 16.67 12.24 -31.51
N TYR A 481 17.12 13.29 -32.11
CA TYR A 481 16.34 14.44 -32.54
C TYR A 481 16.04 14.30 -34.03
N ARG A 482 15.26 15.21 -34.62
CA ARG A 482 14.92 15.12 -36.05
C ARG A 482 16.06 15.58 -36.94
N ASP A 483 16.75 16.63 -36.50
CA ASP A 483 17.75 17.34 -37.29
C ASP A 483 19.18 17.14 -36.80
N GLU A 484 19.38 16.22 -35.83
CA GLU A 484 20.69 15.93 -35.24
C GLU A 484 21.02 14.44 -35.34
N PRO A 485 22.32 14.10 -35.40
CA PRO A 485 22.75 12.70 -35.29
C PRO A 485 22.28 12.05 -33.99
N ALA A 486 21.94 10.77 -34.06
CA ALA A 486 21.58 10.01 -32.87
C ALA A 486 22.76 9.94 -31.89
N ALA A 487 22.46 10.14 -30.61
CA ALA A 487 23.39 9.90 -29.52
C ALA A 487 23.05 8.58 -28.84
N GLN A 488 24.06 7.75 -28.62
CA GLN A 488 23.91 6.50 -27.89
C GLN A 488 25.09 6.30 -26.92
N THR A 489 24.77 5.70 -25.79
CA THR A 489 25.75 5.38 -24.78
C THR A 489 25.51 3.97 -24.28
N PHE A 490 26.56 3.17 -24.28
CA PHE A 490 26.57 1.87 -23.63
C PHE A 490 27.54 1.92 -22.46
N SER A 491 27.15 1.37 -21.32
CA SER A 491 28.04 1.20 -20.17
C SER A 491 27.90 -0.19 -19.57
N LEU A 492 29.02 -0.73 -19.11
CA LEU A 492 29.12 -1.99 -18.38
C LEU A 492 29.93 -1.73 -17.11
N SER A 493 29.35 -2.09 -15.97
CA SER A 493 30.01 -1.90 -14.69
C SER A 493 30.04 -3.20 -13.90
N GLN A 494 31.18 -3.52 -13.30
CA GLN A 494 31.33 -4.62 -12.35
C GLN A 494 31.74 -4.04 -11.01
N SER A 495 30.98 -4.35 -9.97
CA SER A 495 31.28 -3.97 -8.59
C SER A 495 31.39 -5.23 -7.74
N MET A 496 32.53 -5.42 -7.09
CA MET A 496 32.80 -6.60 -6.27
C MET A 496 33.59 -6.26 -5.01
N ARG A 497 33.39 -7.04 -3.97
CA ARG A 497 34.18 -6.96 -2.74
C ARG A 497 35.47 -7.75 -2.90
N VAL A 498 36.58 -7.14 -2.53
CA VAL A 498 37.93 -7.76 -2.57
C VAL A 498 38.45 -7.85 -1.14
N GLY A 499 38.59 -9.07 -0.63
CA GLY A 499 39.00 -9.30 0.74
C GLY A 499 37.99 -8.83 1.79
N ALA A 500 38.48 -8.49 2.98
CA ALA A 500 37.64 -8.09 4.10
C ALA A 500 37.17 -6.63 4.04
N SER A 501 37.94 -5.73 3.47
CA SER A 501 37.75 -4.27 3.53
C SER A 501 37.87 -3.53 2.21
N GLY A 502 38.17 -4.24 1.09
CA GLY A 502 38.31 -3.62 -0.22
C GLY A 502 37.08 -3.75 -1.11
N PHE A 503 36.90 -2.77 -1.99
CA PHE A 503 35.94 -2.81 -3.08
C PHE A 503 36.61 -2.47 -4.40
N LEU A 504 36.28 -3.22 -5.44
CA LEU A 504 36.73 -2.96 -6.81
C LEU A 504 35.49 -2.60 -7.65
N ASN A 505 35.59 -1.46 -8.33
CA ASN A 505 34.60 -1.03 -9.32
C ASN A 505 35.32 -0.85 -10.65
N LEU A 506 34.86 -1.59 -11.65
CA LEU A 506 35.33 -1.44 -13.04
C LEU A 506 34.14 -0.95 -13.86
N THR A 507 34.33 0.10 -14.62
CA THR A 507 33.31 0.62 -15.53
C THR A 507 33.96 0.87 -16.88
N VAL A 508 33.30 0.37 -17.91
CA VAL A 508 33.64 0.66 -19.31
C VAL A 508 32.43 1.34 -19.92
N SER A 509 32.63 2.49 -20.55
CA SER A 509 31.56 3.16 -21.27
C SER A 509 32.01 3.57 -22.66
N HIS A 510 31.08 3.55 -23.61
CA HIS A 510 31.27 3.98 -24.98
C HIS A 510 30.10 4.83 -25.42
N SER A 511 30.36 6.06 -25.85
CA SER A 511 29.36 6.98 -26.34
C SER A 511 29.65 7.33 -27.80
N THR A 512 28.59 7.40 -28.61
CA THR A 512 28.67 7.87 -30.00
C THR A 512 27.68 9.01 -30.19
N GLY A 513 27.88 9.82 -31.21
CA GLY A 513 27.08 11.01 -31.50
C GLY A 513 27.84 12.31 -31.24
N PRO A 514 27.15 13.45 -31.02
CA PRO A 514 27.80 14.76 -30.89
C PRO A 514 28.83 14.87 -29.75
N PHE A 515 28.80 13.96 -28.78
CA PHE A 515 29.70 13.89 -27.62
C PHE A 515 30.36 12.52 -27.52
N ALA A 516 30.89 12.00 -28.60
CA ALA A 516 31.53 10.68 -28.62
C ALA A 516 32.72 10.60 -27.63
N SER A 517 32.70 9.57 -26.76
CA SER A 517 33.80 9.30 -25.81
C SER A 517 33.84 7.81 -25.45
N THR A 518 35.03 7.34 -25.09
CA THR A 518 35.24 6.00 -24.51
C THR A 518 36.03 6.16 -23.23
N SER A 519 35.57 5.59 -22.16
CA SER A 519 36.27 5.62 -20.86
C SER A 519 36.31 4.23 -20.22
#